data_6965c2ce0fc05ff035d9b0fcbe2135c1
#
_entry.id   6965c2ce0fc05ff035d9b0fcbe2135c1
#
_cell.length_a   1.000
_cell.length_b   1.000
_cell.length_c   1.000
_cell.angle_alpha   90.00
_cell.angle_beta   90.00
_cell.angle_gamma   90.00
#
_symmetry.space_group_name_H-M   'P 1'
#
loop_
_entity.id
_entity.type
_entity.pdbx_description
1 polymer ?
#
loop_
_entity_poly.entity_id
_entity_poly.type
_entity_poly.pdbx_seq_one_letter_code
_entity_poly.pdbx_strand_id
1 'polypeptide(L)'
;MNCADRLVALFGSQAEVARQFRLDRAVVNNWVKSGYVPARWAMEVERATNGQIPAVDVLDEATTRKPLRMKSRPDGESLFDSTHPGSHNMNEFAPAKRVSSFHPPQRTLLGPGPSEITPRVMAAMSLPAIGYLDPIFVEMMEELKSLLRYTYQTKNPLTFPVSGPGSVGMEFCFVNMVAPGDKVIVCRNGVFGGRMIENVQRAGGEAIVVEDAWGEPIDAQKLEDALKQHPDAKLVSFVHAETSTGVQSDAKTLIEIAHKHDALTIMDAVTSLAGCPVLVDEWQADAVYSASQKCLSCTPGLSPVTISERVVDYVKARKDKIHSWFMDMNLLLGYWGETTRTYHHTAPTNSLYALHEALVILKEEGIENSWARHMRNHLALKAGLEAMGLKFLVKEGAGLPQMNAIHIPEKVQAREAEVRKTLLNEFNLEIGAGLGPLAGKIWRIGLMGYSCKPENVMLCLSALGSVLADMDMPVHVGEAEAAAHGAYAALHAKAAQAKKKRAA
;
A
#
# COMPACT_ATOMS: atom_id res chain seq x y z
N MET A 1 9.43 -32.19 -29.03
CA MET A 1 10.12 -32.88 -27.90
C MET A 1 9.86 -32.05 -26.68
N ASN A 2 9.27 -32.62 -25.64
CA ASN A 2 8.94 -31.89 -24.41
C ASN A 2 10.20 -31.57 -23.58
N CYS A 3 10.09 -30.69 -22.59
CA CYS A 3 11.22 -30.23 -21.79
C CYS A 3 11.92 -31.34 -21.02
N ALA A 4 11.19 -32.37 -20.54
CA ALA A 4 11.81 -33.51 -19.89
C ALA A 4 12.67 -34.34 -20.84
N ASP A 5 12.21 -34.57 -22.07
CA ASP A 5 12.99 -35.29 -23.10
C ASP A 5 14.17 -34.45 -23.61
N ARG A 6 14.01 -33.12 -23.72
CA ARG A 6 15.10 -32.17 -24.05
C ARG A 6 16.21 -32.20 -23.00
N LEU A 7 15.86 -32.26 -21.72
CA LEU A 7 16.82 -32.39 -20.62
C LEU A 7 17.60 -33.70 -20.72
N VAL A 8 16.92 -34.83 -20.96
CA VAL A 8 17.60 -36.11 -21.10
C VAL A 8 18.52 -36.12 -22.33
N ALA A 9 18.11 -35.49 -23.43
CA ALA A 9 18.95 -35.37 -24.63
C ALA A 9 20.19 -34.53 -24.40
N LEU A 10 20.07 -33.40 -23.64
CA LEU A 10 21.20 -32.52 -23.34
C LEU A 10 22.21 -33.14 -22.37
N PHE A 11 21.73 -33.84 -21.33
CA PHE A 11 22.61 -34.45 -20.33
C PHE A 11 22.96 -35.92 -20.60
N GLY A 12 22.46 -36.48 -21.69
CA GLY A 12 22.81 -37.84 -22.15
C GLY A 12 22.06 -38.98 -21.49
N SER A 13 21.53 -38.81 -20.27
CA SER A 13 20.72 -39.83 -19.56
C SER A 13 19.89 -39.26 -18.44
N GLN A 14 18.82 -39.99 -18.05
CA GLN A 14 18.03 -39.64 -16.86
C GLN A 14 18.85 -39.66 -15.56
N ALA A 15 19.87 -40.51 -15.47
CA ALA A 15 20.76 -40.57 -14.30
C ALA A 15 21.62 -39.30 -14.17
N GLU A 16 22.07 -38.78 -15.34
CA GLU A 16 22.84 -37.55 -15.35
C GLU A 16 21.99 -36.33 -15.01
N VAL A 17 20.77 -36.24 -15.55
CA VAL A 17 19.77 -35.24 -15.13
C VAL A 17 19.53 -35.29 -13.62
N ALA A 18 19.30 -36.50 -13.06
CA ALA A 18 19.10 -36.68 -11.64
C ALA A 18 20.30 -36.19 -10.82
N ARG A 19 21.52 -36.45 -11.26
CA ARG A 19 22.77 -35.97 -10.61
C ARG A 19 22.87 -34.45 -10.67
N GLN A 20 22.64 -33.85 -11.83
CA GLN A 20 22.71 -32.41 -12.05
C GLN A 20 21.74 -31.63 -11.15
N PHE A 21 20.53 -32.15 -10.99
CA PHE A 21 19.49 -31.50 -10.19
C PHE A 21 19.40 -32.04 -8.73
N ARG A 22 20.35 -32.90 -8.31
CA ARG A 22 20.39 -33.52 -6.96
C ARG A 22 19.07 -34.22 -6.60
N LEU A 23 18.49 -34.93 -7.56
CA LEU A 23 17.23 -35.65 -7.43
C LEU A 23 17.43 -37.16 -7.45
N ASP A 24 16.44 -37.89 -6.93
CA ASP A 24 16.32 -39.33 -7.18
C ASP A 24 15.99 -39.58 -8.65
N ARG A 25 16.60 -40.61 -9.23
CA ARG A 25 16.35 -41.03 -10.64
C ARG A 25 14.87 -41.32 -10.89
N ALA A 26 14.12 -41.80 -9.88
CA ALA A 26 12.69 -42.04 -9.99
C ALA A 26 11.89 -40.74 -10.26
N VAL A 27 12.35 -39.59 -9.73
CA VAL A 27 11.72 -38.28 -9.97
C VAL A 27 11.89 -37.89 -11.45
N VAL A 28 13.10 -38.01 -12.00
CA VAL A 28 13.38 -37.71 -13.42
C VAL A 28 12.62 -38.68 -14.32
N ASN A 29 12.57 -39.95 -13.97
CA ASN A 29 11.78 -40.95 -14.73
C ASN A 29 10.30 -40.57 -14.76
N ASN A 30 9.74 -40.00 -13.64
CA ASN A 30 8.38 -39.50 -13.64
C ASN A 30 8.21 -38.28 -14.55
N TRP A 31 9.18 -37.38 -14.64
CA TRP A 31 9.14 -36.25 -15.59
C TRP A 31 9.08 -36.73 -17.04
N VAL A 32 9.92 -37.71 -17.40
CA VAL A 32 9.91 -38.29 -18.75
C VAL A 32 8.58 -39.03 -19.02
N LYS A 33 8.10 -39.85 -18.09
CA LYS A 33 6.82 -40.56 -18.24
C LYS A 33 5.61 -39.60 -18.31
N SER A 34 5.60 -38.53 -17.52
CA SER A 34 4.55 -37.54 -17.57
C SER A 34 4.73 -36.57 -18.74
N GLY A 35 5.94 -36.52 -19.33
CA GLY A 35 6.30 -35.69 -20.48
C GLY A 35 6.38 -34.20 -20.15
N TYR A 36 6.59 -33.81 -18.89
CA TYR A 36 6.82 -32.42 -18.47
C TYR A 36 7.69 -32.35 -17.22
N VAL A 37 8.34 -31.21 -17.05
CA VAL A 37 9.06 -30.83 -15.82
C VAL A 37 8.15 -29.95 -14.98
N PRO A 38 8.00 -30.20 -13.65
CA PRO A 38 7.17 -29.35 -12.81
C PRO A 38 7.63 -27.90 -12.81
N ALA A 39 6.69 -26.94 -12.82
CA ALA A 39 6.93 -25.49 -12.92
C ALA A 39 7.97 -24.95 -11.93
N ARG A 40 8.04 -25.50 -10.72
CA ARG A 40 9.03 -25.12 -9.70
C ARG A 40 10.49 -25.28 -10.12
N TRP A 41 10.76 -26.09 -11.16
CA TRP A 41 12.11 -26.32 -11.67
C TRP A 41 12.49 -25.43 -12.85
N ALA A 42 11.58 -24.57 -13.32
CA ALA A 42 11.76 -23.78 -14.53
C ALA A 42 13.07 -22.97 -14.54
N MET A 43 13.33 -22.21 -13.50
CA MET A 43 14.54 -21.38 -13.38
C MET A 43 15.82 -22.19 -13.23
N GLU A 44 15.76 -23.33 -12.55
CA GLU A 44 16.91 -24.22 -12.40
C GLU A 44 17.24 -24.93 -13.71
N VAL A 45 16.23 -25.32 -14.47
CA VAL A 45 16.40 -25.91 -15.81
C VAL A 45 17.05 -24.92 -16.77
N GLU A 46 16.56 -23.69 -16.81
CA GLU A 46 17.16 -22.64 -17.65
C GLU A 46 18.63 -22.40 -17.29
N ARG A 47 18.92 -22.28 -16.00
CA ARG A 47 20.30 -22.10 -15.50
C ARG A 47 21.20 -23.29 -15.83
N ALA A 48 20.74 -24.51 -15.55
CA ALA A 48 21.53 -25.72 -15.76
C ALA A 48 21.80 -26.03 -17.24
N THR A 49 20.92 -25.53 -18.13
CA THR A 49 21.04 -25.69 -19.57
C THR A 49 21.64 -24.46 -20.27
N ASN A 50 22.13 -23.46 -19.54
CA ASN A 50 22.61 -22.18 -20.08
C ASN A 50 21.61 -21.54 -21.06
N GLY A 51 20.31 -21.58 -20.72
CA GLY A 51 19.23 -21.00 -21.51
C GLY A 51 18.79 -21.85 -22.72
N GLN A 52 19.35 -23.04 -22.95
CA GLN A 52 18.94 -23.91 -24.09
C GLN A 52 17.50 -24.47 -23.89
N ILE A 53 17.05 -24.54 -22.65
CA ILE A 53 15.63 -24.76 -22.29
C ILE A 53 15.20 -23.58 -21.45
N PRO A 54 14.54 -22.56 -22.04
CA PRO A 54 14.07 -21.38 -21.31
C PRO A 54 13.06 -21.75 -20.25
N ALA A 55 13.04 -21.00 -19.14
CA ALA A 55 12.08 -21.19 -18.06
C ALA A 55 10.63 -21.09 -18.55
N VAL A 56 10.37 -20.21 -19.52
CA VAL A 56 9.03 -20.05 -20.11
C VAL A 56 8.53 -21.34 -20.77
N ASP A 57 9.39 -22.09 -21.46
CA ASP A 57 9.01 -23.38 -22.09
C ASP A 57 8.56 -24.39 -21.02
N VAL A 58 9.26 -24.46 -19.89
CA VAL A 58 8.93 -25.35 -18.77
C VAL A 58 7.60 -24.94 -18.14
N LEU A 59 7.36 -23.62 -17.98
CA LEU A 59 6.13 -23.09 -17.43
C LEU A 59 4.94 -23.36 -18.36
N ASP A 60 5.10 -23.14 -19.66
CA ASP A 60 4.06 -23.36 -20.67
C ASP A 60 3.67 -24.84 -20.76
N GLU A 61 4.63 -25.76 -20.74
CA GLU A 61 4.33 -27.18 -20.73
C GLU A 61 3.63 -27.63 -19.44
N ALA A 62 4.00 -27.05 -18.30
CA ALA A 62 3.36 -27.36 -17.02
C ALA A 62 1.92 -26.85 -16.95
N THR A 63 1.61 -25.74 -17.64
CA THR A 63 0.29 -25.09 -17.65
C THR A 63 -0.66 -25.63 -18.71
N THR A 64 -0.15 -26.06 -19.87
CA THR A 64 -0.96 -26.51 -21.01
C THR A 64 -1.48 -27.94 -20.88
N ARG A 65 -0.94 -28.75 -19.97
CA ARG A 65 -1.45 -30.11 -19.77
C ARG A 65 -2.74 -30.09 -18.98
N LYS A 66 -3.78 -30.66 -19.58
CA LYS A 66 -5.04 -31.01 -18.90
C LYS A 66 -4.72 -31.79 -17.63
N PRO A 67 -5.36 -31.45 -16.49
CA PRO A 67 -5.22 -32.25 -15.28
C PRO A 67 -5.52 -33.71 -15.63
N LEU A 68 -4.64 -34.63 -15.21
CA LEU A 68 -4.87 -36.06 -15.33
C LEU A 68 -6.31 -36.34 -14.89
N ARG A 69 -7.16 -36.77 -15.81
CA ARG A 69 -8.43 -37.36 -15.44
C ARG A 69 -8.08 -38.48 -14.46
N MET A 70 -8.40 -38.29 -13.20
CA MET A 70 -8.46 -39.41 -12.26
C MET A 70 -9.30 -40.48 -12.97
N LYS A 71 -8.69 -41.64 -13.28
CA LYS A 71 -9.44 -42.76 -13.74
C LYS A 71 -10.53 -43.02 -12.72
N SER A 72 -11.79 -42.86 -13.12
CA SER A 72 -12.92 -43.36 -12.35
C SER A 72 -12.62 -44.82 -11.99
N ARG A 73 -12.73 -45.17 -10.73
CA ARG A 73 -12.74 -46.58 -10.31
C ARG A 73 -13.81 -47.31 -11.13
N PRO A 74 -13.57 -48.56 -11.50
CA PRO A 74 -14.53 -49.32 -12.32
C PRO A 74 -15.93 -49.53 -11.67
N ASP A 75 -16.01 -49.29 -10.40
CA ASP A 75 -17.24 -49.55 -9.62
C ASP A 75 -17.81 -48.16 -9.25
N GLY A 76 -18.91 -47.81 -9.94
CA GLY A 76 -19.57 -46.50 -9.88
C GLY A 76 -20.23 -46.16 -8.54
N GLU A 77 -19.61 -46.47 -7.41
CA GLU A 77 -20.08 -46.03 -6.10
C GLU A 77 -19.55 -44.62 -5.77
N SER A 78 -20.48 -43.68 -5.83
CA SER A 78 -20.32 -42.34 -5.25
C SER A 78 -20.11 -42.50 -3.74
N LEU A 79 -19.04 -41.84 -3.20
CA LEU A 79 -18.83 -41.75 -1.75
C LEU A 79 -19.95 -40.96 -1.02
N PHE A 80 -20.90 -40.42 -1.76
CA PHE A 80 -22.10 -39.76 -1.24
C PHE A 80 -23.31 -40.58 -1.70
N ASP A 81 -23.89 -41.30 -0.76
CA ASP A 81 -25.14 -42.01 -0.94
C ASP A 81 -26.25 -41.04 -1.40
N SER A 82 -26.80 -41.29 -2.58
CA SER A 82 -27.88 -40.50 -3.19
C SER A 82 -29.23 -40.62 -2.46
N THR A 83 -29.27 -41.29 -1.29
CA THR A 83 -30.46 -41.48 -0.48
C THR A 83 -30.69 -40.45 0.61
N HIS A 84 -29.84 -39.41 0.72
CA HIS A 84 -30.16 -38.31 1.62
C HIS A 84 -31.31 -37.46 1.05
N PRO A 85 -32.41 -37.28 1.80
CA PRO A 85 -33.46 -36.37 1.41
C PRO A 85 -32.93 -34.96 1.44
N GLY A 86 -32.56 -34.39 0.28
CA GLY A 86 -31.93 -33.09 0.12
C GLY A 86 -30.80 -33.06 -0.89
N SER A 87 -30.81 -33.95 -1.90
CA SER A 87 -29.89 -33.83 -3.04
C SER A 87 -30.18 -32.50 -3.75
N HIS A 88 -29.56 -31.42 -3.27
CA HIS A 88 -29.56 -30.14 -3.99
C HIS A 88 -28.96 -30.37 -5.37
N ASN A 89 -29.66 -29.93 -6.40
CA ASN A 89 -29.13 -29.93 -7.75
C ASN A 89 -27.91 -28.99 -7.77
N MET A 90 -26.71 -29.54 -7.64
CA MET A 90 -25.46 -28.73 -7.61
C MET A 90 -25.30 -27.85 -8.85
N ASN A 91 -26.03 -28.14 -9.94
CA ASN A 91 -26.04 -27.30 -11.13
C ASN A 91 -26.82 -25.98 -10.95
N GLU A 92 -27.72 -25.90 -9.96
CA GLU A 92 -28.48 -24.69 -9.62
C GLU A 92 -27.55 -23.58 -9.10
N PHE A 93 -26.45 -23.98 -8.44
CA PHE A 93 -25.43 -23.05 -7.89
C PHE A 93 -24.20 -22.87 -8.80
N ALA A 94 -24.22 -23.51 -9.98
CA ALA A 94 -23.12 -23.34 -10.93
C ALA A 94 -23.09 -21.88 -11.45
N PRO A 95 -21.87 -21.28 -11.60
CA PRO A 95 -21.77 -19.95 -12.18
C PRO A 95 -22.45 -19.87 -13.54
N ALA A 96 -23.25 -18.83 -13.77
CA ALA A 96 -24.01 -18.62 -15.03
C ALA A 96 -23.11 -18.48 -16.26
N LYS A 97 -21.83 -18.16 -16.07
CA LYS A 97 -20.82 -18.02 -17.14
C LYS A 97 -19.63 -18.94 -16.85
N ARG A 98 -18.99 -19.42 -17.92
CA ARG A 98 -17.71 -20.14 -17.78
C ARG A 98 -16.68 -19.23 -17.10
N VAL A 99 -16.13 -19.71 -15.98
CA VAL A 99 -15.04 -19.00 -15.25
C VAL A 99 -13.69 -19.50 -15.75
N SER A 100 -12.77 -18.57 -15.89
CA SER A 100 -11.35 -18.83 -16.20
C SER A 100 -10.48 -18.12 -15.16
N SER A 101 -9.18 -18.44 -15.14
CA SER A 101 -8.23 -17.72 -14.29
C SER A 101 -8.24 -16.23 -14.62
N PHE A 102 -8.17 -15.40 -13.58
CA PHE A 102 -8.11 -13.96 -13.74
C PHE A 102 -6.68 -13.52 -14.04
N HIS A 103 -6.51 -12.76 -15.11
CA HIS A 103 -5.25 -12.16 -15.52
C HIS A 103 -5.44 -10.64 -15.63
N PRO A 104 -5.02 -9.86 -14.61
CA PRO A 104 -5.16 -8.42 -14.65
C PRO A 104 -4.26 -7.81 -15.75
N PRO A 105 -4.72 -6.75 -16.43
CA PRO A 105 -3.85 -5.98 -17.31
C PRO A 105 -2.77 -5.25 -16.50
N GLN A 106 -1.62 -5.02 -17.12
CA GLN A 106 -0.61 -4.17 -16.53
C GLN A 106 -1.04 -2.70 -16.63
N ARG A 107 -0.96 -1.96 -15.51
CA ARG A 107 -1.34 -0.55 -15.42
C ARG A 107 -0.26 0.24 -14.69
N THR A 108 -0.03 1.48 -15.12
CA THR A 108 0.76 2.46 -14.37
C THR A 108 -0.16 3.15 -13.38
N LEU A 109 0.09 2.94 -12.09
CA LEU A 109 -0.79 3.40 -11.02
C LEU A 109 -0.34 4.76 -10.48
N LEU A 110 -0.91 5.83 -11.04
CA LEU A 110 -0.77 7.21 -10.57
C LEU A 110 -2.07 7.77 -9.98
N GLY A 111 -2.94 6.87 -9.50
CA GLY A 111 -4.10 7.23 -8.70
C GLY A 111 -3.76 7.52 -7.23
N PRO A 112 -4.77 7.78 -6.39
CA PRO A 112 -4.59 8.04 -4.96
C PRO A 112 -4.28 6.77 -4.13
N GLY A 113 -3.85 5.73 -4.76
CA GLY A 113 -3.55 4.39 -4.24
C GLY A 113 -4.56 3.34 -4.71
N PRO A 114 -4.13 2.08 -4.87
CA PRO A 114 -2.78 1.57 -4.51
C PRO A 114 -1.67 2.10 -5.43
N SER A 115 -0.42 2.04 -4.94
CA SER A 115 0.78 2.24 -5.75
C SER A 115 1.21 0.94 -6.45
N GLU A 116 2.09 1.05 -7.44
CA GLU A 116 2.74 -0.12 -8.04
C GLU A 116 3.56 -0.90 -7.00
N ILE A 117 3.67 -2.20 -7.22
CA ILE A 117 4.40 -3.13 -6.36
C ILE A 117 5.65 -3.59 -7.11
N THR A 118 6.79 -3.62 -6.41
CA THR A 118 8.05 -4.10 -7.01
C THR A 118 8.01 -5.61 -7.28
N PRO A 119 8.74 -6.12 -8.30
CA PRO A 119 8.88 -7.55 -8.53
C PRO A 119 9.39 -8.33 -7.30
N ARG A 120 10.27 -7.73 -6.49
CA ARG A 120 10.77 -8.33 -5.25
C ARG A 120 9.65 -8.56 -4.24
N VAL A 121 8.77 -7.59 -4.04
CA VAL A 121 7.61 -7.70 -3.12
C VAL A 121 6.61 -8.76 -3.64
N MET A 122 6.37 -8.80 -4.95
CA MET A 122 5.54 -9.85 -5.55
C MET A 122 6.13 -11.25 -5.35
N ALA A 123 7.44 -11.41 -5.53
CA ALA A 123 8.14 -12.66 -5.28
C ALA A 123 8.04 -13.09 -3.81
N ALA A 124 8.22 -12.17 -2.87
CA ALA A 124 8.07 -12.46 -1.43
C ALA A 124 6.65 -12.94 -1.09
N MET A 125 5.63 -12.36 -1.70
CA MET A 125 4.24 -12.77 -1.50
C MET A 125 3.95 -14.19 -2.03
N SER A 126 4.76 -14.69 -2.95
CA SER A 126 4.61 -16.02 -3.55
C SER A 126 5.36 -17.13 -2.80
N LEU A 127 6.06 -16.81 -1.70
CA LEU A 127 6.78 -17.79 -0.89
C LEU A 127 5.83 -18.76 -0.19
N PRO A 128 6.29 -19.98 0.13
CA PRO A 128 5.50 -20.96 0.89
C PRO A 128 5.03 -20.39 2.23
N ALA A 129 3.78 -20.58 2.56
CA ALA A 129 3.27 -20.24 3.88
C ALA A 129 3.86 -21.19 4.93
N ILE A 130 4.27 -20.64 6.08
CA ILE A 130 4.66 -21.39 7.28
C ILE A 130 3.72 -21.05 8.44
N GLY A 131 3.80 -21.81 9.52
CA GLY A 131 2.96 -21.56 10.69
C GLY A 131 3.25 -20.20 11.32
N TYR A 132 2.21 -19.49 11.71
CA TYR A 132 2.32 -18.14 12.32
C TYR A 132 2.84 -18.14 13.78
N LEU A 133 3.11 -19.31 14.35
CA LEU A 133 3.85 -19.52 15.61
C LEU A 133 5.18 -20.25 15.37
N ASP A 134 5.56 -20.50 14.12
CA ASP A 134 6.87 -21.03 13.77
C ASP A 134 7.96 -20.05 14.24
N PRO A 135 9.04 -20.52 14.88
CA PRO A 135 10.11 -19.65 15.36
C PRO A 135 10.69 -18.73 14.29
N ILE A 136 10.85 -19.22 13.04
CA ILE A 136 11.34 -18.42 11.90
C ILE A 136 10.34 -17.30 11.56
N PHE A 137 9.03 -17.59 11.63
CA PHE A 137 8.01 -16.58 11.39
C PHE A 137 7.99 -15.52 12.51
N VAL A 138 8.18 -15.95 13.76
CA VAL A 138 8.27 -15.03 14.90
C VAL A 138 9.51 -14.12 14.77
N GLU A 139 10.66 -14.65 14.34
CA GLU A 139 11.86 -13.86 14.05
C GLU A 139 11.60 -12.82 12.98
N MET A 140 10.98 -13.21 11.86
CA MET A 140 10.57 -12.28 10.80
C MET A 140 9.61 -11.19 11.32
N MET A 141 8.69 -11.53 12.24
CA MET A 141 7.80 -10.53 12.86
C MET A 141 8.60 -9.50 13.71
N GLU A 142 9.65 -9.91 14.41
CA GLU A 142 10.51 -8.96 15.15
C GLU A 142 11.30 -8.05 14.21
N GLU A 143 11.84 -8.60 13.12
CA GLU A 143 12.48 -7.79 12.08
C GLU A 143 11.49 -6.79 11.48
N LEU A 144 10.26 -7.22 11.20
CA LEU A 144 9.19 -6.37 10.67
C LEU A 144 8.87 -5.20 11.62
N LYS A 145 8.76 -5.46 12.94
CA LYS A 145 8.61 -4.41 13.96
C LYS A 145 9.78 -3.43 13.94
N SER A 146 11.01 -3.94 13.83
CA SER A 146 12.20 -3.11 13.76
C SER A 146 12.22 -2.21 12.52
N LEU A 147 11.87 -2.76 11.35
CA LEU A 147 11.76 -2.02 10.09
C LEU A 147 10.64 -0.97 10.14
N LEU A 148 9.52 -1.28 10.77
CA LEU A 148 8.43 -0.30 10.97
C LEU A 148 8.85 0.83 11.92
N ARG A 149 9.54 0.53 13.03
CA ARG A 149 10.11 1.56 13.92
C ARG A 149 11.06 2.48 13.18
N TYR A 150 11.93 1.93 12.33
CA TYR A 150 12.77 2.73 11.44
C TYR A 150 11.93 3.62 10.50
N THR A 151 10.85 3.09 9.93
CA THR A 151 10.00 3.82 9.00
C THR A 151 9.23 4.97 9.67
N TYR A 152 8.73 4.75 10.89
CA TYR A 152 8.05 5.76 11.71
C TYR A 152 9.01 6.69 12.47
N GLN A 153 10.32 6.43 12.42
CA GLN A 153 11.32 7.15 13.21
C GLN A 153 10.95 7.16 14.70
N THR A 154 10.73 5.96 15.27
CA THR A 154 10.27 5.77 16.65
C THR A 154 10.96 4.60 17.34
N LYS A 155 11.00 4.68 18.68
CA LYS A 155 11.40 3.60 19.58
C LYS A 155 10.20 2.90 20.21
N ASN A 156 8.98 3.29 19.92
CA ASN A 156 7.76 2.70 20.47
C ASN A 156 7.78 1.16 20.34
N PRO A 157 7.73 0.40 21.45
CA PRO A 157 7.74 -1.05 21.41
C PRO A 157 6.52 -1.60 20.65
N LEU A 158 5.35 -0.97 20.82
CA LEU A 158 4.12 -1.36 20.16
C LEU A 158 4.02 -0.72 18.77
N THR A 159 4.80 -1.26 17.84
CA THR A 159 4.82 -0.87 16.43
C THR A 159 4.70 -2.13 15.59
N PHE A 160 3.56 -2.31 14.90
CA PHE A 160 3.24 -3.53 14.19
C PHE A 160 2.17 -3.28 13.11
N PRO A 161 1.93 -4.20 12.16
CA PRO A 161 0.85 -4.08 11.20
C PRO A 161 -0.43 -4.77 11.70
N VAL A 162 -1.52 -4.02 11.80
CA VAL A 162 -2.86 -4.61 12.01
C VAL A 162 -3.29 -5.31 10.71
N SER A 163 -3.88 -6.49 10.82
CA SER A 163 -4.39 -7.27 9.68
C SER A 163 -5.66 -6.62 9.12
N GLY A 164 -5.51 -5.92 8.02
CA GLY A 164 -6.59 -5.20 7.34
C GLY A 164 -6.11 -3.93 6.63
N PRO A 165 -6.93 -3.30 5.78
CA PRO A 165 -6.55 -2.06 5.10
C PRO A 165 -6.36 -0.91 6.08
N GLY A 166 -5.83 0.23 5.61
CA GLY A 166 -5.59 1.42 6.45
C GLY A 166 -6.78 1.89 7.28
N SER A 167 -8.01 1.65 6.81
CA SER A 167 -9.23 1.92 7.59
C SER A 167 -9.32 1.09 8.87
N VAL A 168 -8.76 -0.12 8.88
CA VAL A 168 -8.70 -0.96 10.09
C VAL A 168 -7.72 -0.38 11.11
N GLY A 169 -6.59 0.19 10.66
CA GLY A 169 -5.68 0.93 11.56
C GLY A 169 -6.32 2.18 12.13
N MET A 170 -7.12 2.90 11.35
CA MET A 170 -7.96 3.98 11.84
C MET A 170 -8.89 3.47 12.94
N GLU A 171 -9.75 2.49 12.65
CA GLU A 171 -10.66 1.90 13.63
C GLU A 171 -9.92 1.35 14.85
N PHE A 172 -8.78 0.70 14.68
CA PHE A 172 -7.95 0.22 15.78
C PHE A 172 -7.61 1.34 16.78
N CYS A 173 -7.17 2.50 16.30
CA CYS A 173 -6.86 3.63 17.18
C CYS A 173 -8.13 4.11 17.91
N PHE A 174 -9.22 4.34 17.20
CA PHE A 174 -10.44 4.88 17.81
C PHE A 174 -11.12 3.90 18.78
N VAL A 175 -11.22 2.62 18.44
CA VAL A 175 -11.81 1.58 19.30
C VAL A 175 -11.07 1.44 20.64
N ASN A 176 -9.74 1.57 20.61
CA ASN A 176 -8.92 1.46 21.81
C ASN A 176 -8.88 2.75 22.63
N MET A 177 -8.91 3.91 21.98
CA MET A 177 -8.65 5.18 22.65
C MET A 177 -9.92 5.96 22.99
N VAL A 178 -11.06 5.68 22.38
CA VAL A 178 -12.34 6.37 22.66
C VAL A 178 -13.24 5.50 23.52
N ALA A 179 -13.60 5.99 24.68
CA ALA A 179 -14.63 5.41 25.54
C ALA A 179 -15.99 6.10 25.31
N PRO A 180 -17.12 5.44 25.59
CA PRO A 180 -18.43 6.07 25.52
C PRO A 180 -18.50 7.35 26.35
N GLY A 181 -18.91 8.45 25.72
CA GLY A 181 -19.01 9.78 26.34
C GLY A 181 -17.72 10.61 26.30
N ASP A 182 -16.60 10.07 25.84
CA ASP A 182 -15.37 10.85 25.66
C ASP A 182 -15.55 11.92 24.57
N LYS A 183 -15.07 13.12 24.82
CA LYS A 183 -14.97 14.18 23.82
C LYS A 183 -13.67 14.05 23.03
N VAL A 184 -13.79 14.07 21.71
CA VAL A 184 -12.69 13.99 20.78
C VAL A 184 -12.76 15.17 19.82
N ILE A 185 -11.71 16.00 19.78
CA ILE A 185 -11.58 17.04 18.76
C ILE A 185 -11.09 16.39 17.47
N VAL A 186 -11.87 16.56 16.38
CA VAL A 186 -11.54 16.03 15.06
C VAL A 186 -11.31 17.18 14.11
N CYS A 187 -10.07 17.36 13.66
CA CYS A 187 -9.73 18.33 12.62
C CYS A 187 -10.05 17.75 11.24
N ARG A 188 -10.94 18.43 10.49
CA ARG A 188 -11.42 17.98 9.19
C ARG A 188 -11.09 19.00 8.10
N ASN A 189 -10.32 18.61 7.13
CA ASN A 189 -10.03 19.36 5.90
C ASN A 189 -10.16 18.49 4.63
N GLY A 190 -10.87 17.35 4.75
CA GLY A 190 -11.10 16.42 3.66
C GLY A 190 -11.94 15.20 4.07
N VAL A 191 -11.99 14.20 3.16
CA VAL A 191 -12.80 12.98 3.34
C VAL A 191 -12.34 12.16 4.55
N PHE A 192 -11.02 12.04 4.76
CA PHE A 192 -10.50 11.13 5.78
C PHE A 192 -10.70 11.67 7.20
N GLY A 193 -10.65 13.00 7.40
CA GLY A 193 -11.13 13.63 8.63
C GLY A 193 -12.61 13.34 8.89
N GLY A 194 -13.44 13.32 7.85
CA GLY A 194 -14.86 12.93 7.97
C GLY A 194 -15.03 11.48 8.45
N ARG A 195 -14.18 10.55 8.04
CA ARG A 195 -14.20 9.16 8.54
C ARG A 195 -13.80 9.06 10.01
N MET A 196 -12.90 9.92 10.48
CA MET A 196 -12.55 9.98 11.90
C MET A 196 -13.76 10.37 12.76
N ILE A 197 -14.58 11.34 12.32
CA ILE A 197 -15.84 11.73 12.99
C ILE A 197 -16.76 10.51 13.15
N GLU A 198 -16.97 9.75 12.07
CA GLU A 198 -17.78 8.51 12.10
C GLU A 198 -17.21 7.48 13.09
N ASN A 199 -15.88 7.33 13.17
CA ASN A 199 -15.24 6.40 14.10
C ASN A 199 -15.45 6.82 15.55
N VAL A 200 -15.32 8.11 15.87
CA VAL A 200 -15.60 8.64 17.22
C VAL A 200 -17.04 8.33 17.63
N GLN A 201 -18.00 8.65 16.77
CA GLN A 201 -19.43 8.44 17.04
C GLN A 201 -19.76 6.94 17.23
N ARG A 202 -19.20 6.06 16.38
CA ARG A 202 -19.40 4.61 16.47
C ARG A 202 -18.77 4.00 17.72
N ALA A 203 -17.67 4.58 18.20
CA ALA A 203 -17.08 4.21 19.47
C ALA A 203 -17.86 4.72 20.69
N GLY A 204 -18.92 5.51 20.47
CA GLY A 204 -19.76 6.11 21.52
C GLY A 204 -19.26 7.43 22.05
N GLY A 205 -18.23 8.03 21.45
CA GLY A 205 -17.70 9.34 21.79
C GLY A 205 -18.46 10.51 21.16
N GLU A 206 -18.19 11.71 21.65
CA GLU A 206 -18.68 12.99 21.13
C GLU A 206 -17.59 13.62 20.25
N ALA A 207 -17.86 13.79 18.96
CA ALA A 207 -16.93 14.43 18.02
C ALA A 207 -17.13 15.95 18.00
N ILE A 208 -16.13 16.69 18.47
CA ILE A 208 -16.05 18.15 18.34
C ILE A 208 -15.28 18.45 17.05
N VAL A 209 -15.97 18.95 16.04
CA VAL A 209 -15.39 19.13 14.69
C VAL A 209 -14.76 20.51 14.55
N VAL A 210 -13.47 20.53 14.22
CA VAL A 210 -12.75 21.72 13.76
C VAL A 210 -12.64 21.64 12.24
N GLU A 211 -13.36 22.52 11.56
CA GLU A 211 -13.49 22.49 10.09
C GLU A 211 -12.53 23.48 9.44
N ASP A 212 -11.78 23.00 8.45
CA ASP A 212 -11.00 23.83 7.53
C ASP A 212 -11.44 23.60 6.07
N ALA A 213 -11.17 24.59 5.23
CA ALA A 213 -11.51 24.50 3.83
C ALA A 213 -10.73 23.37 3.15
N TRP A 214 -11.38 22.64 2.25
CA TRP A 214 -10.76 21.55 1.51
C TRP A 214 -9.65 22.07 0.60
N GLY A 215 -8.44 21.58 0.81
CA GLY A 215 -7.22 22.05 0.15
C GLY A 215 -6.39 23.04 0.99
N GLU A 216 -6.89 23.46 2.15
CA GLU A 216 -6.10 24.22 3.13
C GLU A 216 -5.61 23.30 4.26
N PRO A 217 -4.42 23.56 4.81
CA PRO A 217 -3.94 22.82 5.99
C PRO A 217 -4.82 23.14 7.21
N ILE A 218 -4.77 22.26 8.19
CA ILE A 218 -5.46 22.46 9.47
C ILE A 218 -4.90 23.71 10.15
N ASP A 219 -5.82 24.60 10.57
CA ASP A 219 -5.49 25.83 11.29
C ASP A 219 -5.23 25.52 12.79
N ALA A 220 -3.96 25.70 13.18
CA ALA A 220 -3.51 25.48 14.55
C ALA A 220 -4.24 26.34 15.59
N GLN A 221 -4.63 27.57 15.23
CA GLN A 221 -5.35 28.48 16.14
C GLN A 221 -6.78 27.98 16.39
N LYS A 222 -7.46 27.47 15.35
CA LYS A 222 -8.81 26.88 15.53
C LYS A 222 -8.77 25.66 16.43
N LEU A 223 -7.73 24.81 16.32
CA LEU A 223 -7.53 23.68 17.21
C LEU A 223 -7.34 24.15 18.66
N GLU A 224 -6.47 25.13 18.88
CA GLU A 224 -6.22 25.65 20.24
C GLU A 224 -7.46 26.27 20.84
N ASP A 225 -8.26 27.00 20.05
CA ASP A 225 -9.50 27.60 20.51
C ASP A 225 -10.57 26.55 20.87
N ALA A 226 -10.64 25.46 20.08
CA ALA A 226 -11.53 24.33 20.38
C ALA A 226 -11.13 23.62 21.69
N LEU A 227 -9.83 23.41 21.92
CA LEU A 227 -9.33 22.82 23.17
C LEU A 227 -9.59 23.69 24.38
N LYS A 228 -9.49 25.02 24.25
CA LYS A 228 -9.88 25.96 25.31
C LYS A 228 -11.38 25.92 25.63
N GLN A 229 -12.23 25.70 24.62
CA GLN A 229 -13.69 25.59 24.79
C GLN A 229 -14.10 24.22 25.35
N HIS A 230 -13.31 23.20 25.11
CA HIS A 230 -13.54 21.81 25.52
C HIS A 230 -12.35 21.27 26.33
N PRO A 231 -12.06 21.80 27.52
CA PRO A 231 -10.88 21.38 28.30
C PRO A 231 -10.97 19.96 28.84
N ASP A 232 -12.11 19.32 28.70
CA ASP A 232 -12.37 17.91 29.01
C ASP A 232 -12.19 16.96 27.80
N ALA A 233 -11.79 17.49 26.64
CA ALA A 233 -11.48 16.67 25.49
C ALA A 233 -10.29 15.76 25.78
N LYS A 234 -10.45 14.44 25.50
CA LYS A 234 -9.42 13.42 25.76
C LYS A 234 -8.44 13.27 24.62
N LEU A 235 -8.92 13.52 23.40
CA LEU A 235 -8.20 13.19 22.19
C LEU A 235 -8.33 14.31 21.16
N VAL A 236 -7.27 14.47 20.38
CA VAL A 236 -7.25 15.22 19.12
C VAL A 236 -6.95 14.25 18.00
N SER A 237 -7.74 14.24 16.94
CA SER A 237 -7.48 13.43 15.75
C SER A 237 -7.41 14.30 14.50
N PHE A 238 -6.45 13.97 13.62
CA PHE A 238 -6.23 14.72 12.40
C PHE A 238 -5.54 13.89 11.32
N VAL A 239 -5.66 14.34 10.06
CA VAL A 239 -4.98 13.75 8.91
C VAL A 239 -3.74 14.58 8.60
N HIS A 240 -2.54 13.97 8.71
CA HIS A 240 -1.27 14.62 8.35
C HIS A 240 -1.19 14.89 6.84
N ALA A 241 -1.65 13.93 6.04
CA ALA A 241 -1.58 13.95 4.57
C ALA A 241 -2.94 13.60 3.98
N GLU A 242 -3.78 14.60 3.75
CA GLU A 242 -5.16 14.41 3.28
C GLU A 242 -5.19 14.09 1.78
N THR A 243 -5.35 12.82 1.45
CA THR A 243 -5.29 12.29 0.07
C THR A 243 -6.44 12.79 -0.82
N SER A 244 -7.57 13.19 -0.23
CA SER A 244 -8.71 13.68 -1.00
C SER A 244 -8.48 15.07 -1.59
N THR A 245 -7.56 15.84 -1.01
CA THR A 245 -7.24 17.22 -1.39
C THR A 245 -5.79 17.44 -1.80
N GLY A 246 -4.87 16.56 -1.40
CA GLY A 246 -3.44 16.72 -1.64
C GLY A 246 -2.75 17.69 -0.68
N VAL A 247 -3.37 18.00 0.47
CA VAL A 247 -2.82 18.95 1.45
C VAL A 247 -2.08 18.22 2.57
N GLN A 248 -1.00 18.81 3.05
CA GLN A 248 -0.24 18.40 4.23
C GLN A 248 -0.47 19.42 5.37
N SER A 249 -0.75 18.92 6.56
CA SER A 249 -0.88 19.72 7.78
C SER A 249 0.37 19.64 8.65
N ASP A 250 0.65 20.67 9.45
CA ASP A 250 1.78 20.70 10.38
C ASP A 250 1.51 19.82 11.61
N ALA A 251 1.81 18.52 11.49
CA ALA A 251 1.57 17.56 12.55
C ALA A 251 2.27 17.90 13.86
N LYS A 252 3.52 18.41 13.81
CA LYS A 252 4.29 18.77 15.00
C LYS A 252 3.56 19.82 15.82
N THR A 253 3.17 20.92 15.20
CA THR A 253 2.44 22.00 15.89
C THR A 253 1.11 21.53 16.44
N LEU A 254 0.34 20.70 15.69
CA LEU A 254 -0.95 20.19 16.17
C LEU A 254 -0.80 19.27 17.38
N ILE A 255 0.23 18.42 17.41
CA ILE A 255 0.54 17.52 18.53
C ILE A 255 0.97 18.34 19.76
N GLU A 256 1.86 19.34 19.57
CA GLU A 256 2.30 20.22 20.65
C GLU A 256 1.12 20.97 21.30
N ILE A 257 0.17 21.44 20.52
CA ILE A 257 -1.06 22.08 21.02
C ILE A 257 -1.91 21.08 21.79
N ALA A 258 -2.17 19.89 21.26
CA ALA A 258 -2.93 18.86 21.94
C ALA A 258 -2.33 18.52 23.31
N HIS A 259 -1.03 18.33 23.38
CA HIS A 259 -0.31 17.99 24.61
C HIS A 259 -0.32 19.12 25.66
N LYS A 260 -0.30 20.41 25.25
CA LYS A 260 -0.48 21.55 26.18
C LYS A 260 -1.83 21.52 26.90
N HIS A 261 -2.81 20.84 26.34
CA HIS A 261 -4.14 20.67 26.90
C HIS A 261 -4.41 19.25 27.42
N ASP A 262 -3.35 18.47 27.70
CA ASP A 262 -3.38 17.09 28.21
C ASP A 262 -4.14 16.09 27.31
N ALA A 263 -4.43 16.43 26.07
CA ALA A 263 -5.09 15.55 25.12
C ALA A 263 -4.07 14.62 24.42
N LEU A 264 -4.44 13.34 24.21
CA LEU A 264 -3.70 12.41 23.39
C LEU A 264 -4.01 12.65 21.90
N THR A 265 -3.15 12.14 21.01
CA THR A 265 -3.29 12.36 19.57
C THR A 265 -3.48 11.07 18.78
N ILE A 266 -4.37 11.11 17.75
CA ILE A 266 -4.47 10.10 16.70
C ILE A 266 -4.14 10.77 15.37
N MET A 267 -3.04 10.34 14.74
CA MET A 267 -2.58 10.90 13.47
C MET A 267 -2.73 9.89 12.34
N ASP A 268 -3.42 10.28 11.27
CA ASP A 268 -3.43 9.55 9.99
C ASP A 268 -2.16 9.86 9.19
N ALA A 269 -1.30 8.86 9.03
CA ALA A 269 -0.11 8.92 8.20
C ALA A 269 -0.21 7.96 6.99
N VAL A 270 -1.44 7.63 6.55
CA VAL A 270 -1.67 6.68 5.46
C VAL A 270 -0.91 7.09 4.20
N THR A 271 -0.94 8.35 3.83
CA THR A 271 -0.31 8.82 2.61
C THR A 271 1.07 9.43 2.84
N SER A 272 1.38 9.87 4.07
CA SER A 272 2.67 10.50 4.39
C SER A 272 3.79 9.50 4.70
N LEU A 273 3.48 8.37 5.34
CA LEU A 273 4.51 7.42 5.78
C LEU A 273 5.37 6.95 4.61
N ALA A 274 6.69 7.07 4.74
CA ALA A 274 7.71 6.82 3.72
C ALA A 274 7.75 7.80 2.53
N GLY A 275 6.74 8.64 2.33
CA GLY A 275 6.70 9.60 1.23
C GLY A 275 7.16 11.02 1.60
N CYS A 276 6.96 11.41 2.85
CA CYS A 276 7.50 12.62 3.47
C CYS A 276 7.85 12.34 4.93
N PRO A 277 8.52 13.25 5.65
CA PRO A 277 8.88 13.04 7.05
C PRO A 277 7.66 12.72 7.93
N VAL A 278 7.78 11.62 8.69
CA VAL A 278 6.89 11.24 9.80
C VAL A 278 7.82 10.89 10.95
N LEU A 279 8.00 11.83 11.87
CA LEU A 279 9.03 11.79 12.92
C LEU A 279 8.34 11.60 14.29
N VAL A 280 7.85 10.38 14.53
CA VAL A 280 6.96 10.07 15.66
C VAL A 280 7.58 10.45 17.01
N ASP A 281 8.84 10.06 17.27
CA ASP A 281 9.49 10.39 18.54
C ASP A 281 9.79 11.89 18.67
N GLU A 282 10.23 12.55 17.58
CA GLU A 282 10.50 13.98 17.60
C GLU A 282 9.24 14.80 17.86
N TRP A 283 8.13 14.40 17.23
CA TRP A 283 6.85 15.08 17.39
C TRP A 283 6.07 14.61 18.63
N GLN A 284 6.53 13.54 19.28
CA GLN A 284 5.86 12.90 20.41
C GLN A 284 4.44 12.43 20.07
N ALA A 285 4.22 11.97 18.83
CA ALA A 285 2.91 11.49 18.39
C ALA A 285 2.48 10.25 19.18
N ASP A 286 1.21 10.23 19.66
CA ASP A 286 0.75 9.19 20.57
C ASP A 286 0.29 7.91 19.85
N ALA A 287 -0.62 8.03 18.88
CA ALA A 287 -1.07 6.93 18.05
C ALA A 287 -1.03 7.34 16.57
N VAL A 288 -0.34 6.55 15.76
CA VAL A 288 -0.19 6.82 14.32
C VAL A 288 -0.50 5.55 13.54
N TYR A 289 -1.33 5.67 12.51
CA TYR A 289 -1.61 4.56 11.61
C TYR A 289 -1.29 4.92 10.16
N SER A 290 -1.05 3.87 9.36
CA SER A 290 -0.76 3.99 7.93
C SER A 290 -1.37 2.82 7.15
N ALA A 291 -0.96 2.66 5.89
CA ALA A 291 -1.44 1.60 5.02
C ALA A 291 -0.32 1.11 4.08
N SER A 292 -0.28 -0.20 3.86
CA SER A 292 0.78 -0.86 3.09
C SER A 292 0.79 -0.47 1.60
N GLN A 293 -0.37 -0.16 1.01
CA GLN A 293 -0.53 0.08 -0.43
C GLN A 293 -0.21 1.51 -0.89
N LYS A 294 0.28 2.38 -0.02
CA LYS A 294 0.68 3.75 -0.35
C LYS A 294 2.19 3.82 -0.63
N CYS A 295 2.91 4.71 0.03
CA CYS A 295 4.33 4.88 -0.23
C CYS A 295 5.21 3.70 0.20
N LEU A 296 4.68 2.73 0.94
CA LEU A 296 5.37 1.47 1.23
C LEU A 296 5.40 0.50 0.04
N SER A 297 4.59 0.72 -1.00
CA SER A 297 4.58 -0.09 -2.23
C SER A 297 4.40 -1.60 -1.99
N CYS A 298 3.51 -1.93 -1.06
CA CYS A 298 3.10 -3.29 -0.77
C CYS A 298 1.65 -3.52 -1.20
N THR A 299 1.18 -4.76 -1.20
CA THR A 299 -0.23 -5.09 -1.43
C THR A 299 -1.12 -4.45 -0.38
N PRO A 300 -2.38 -4.06 -0.71
CA PRO A 300 -3.38 -3.71 0.29
C PRO A 300 -3.63 -4.87 1.26
N GLY A 301 -4.01 -4.56 2.49
CA GLY A 301 -4.45 -5.58 3.46
C GLY A 301 -3.70 -5.57 4.79
N LEU A 302 -2.74 -4.66 4.94
CA LEU A 302 -2.05 -4.42 6.21
C LEU A 302 -2.06 -2.93 6.54
N SER A 303 -2.28 -2.62 7.83
CA SER A 303 -2.22 -1.27 8.36
C SER A 303 -1.12 -1.18 9.42
N PRO A 304 0.07 -0.69 9.08
CA PRO A 304 1.10 -0.37 10.06
C PRO A 304 0.58 0.63 11.08
N VAL A 305 0.83 0.37 12.37
CA VAL A 305 0.51 1.27 13.48
C VAL A 305 1.70 1.42 14.40
N THR A 306 1.81 2.55 15.07
CA THR A 306 2.73 2.76 16.18
C THR A 306 2.00 3.48 17.31
N ILE A 307 2.18 2.99 18.54
CA ILE A 307 1.45 3.40 19.73
C ILE A 307 2.45 3.74 20.82
N SER A 308 2.32 4.95 21.39
CA SER A 308 3.17 5.41 22.50
C SER A 308 2.85 4.67 23.81
N GLU A 309 3.80 4.65 24.73
CA GLU A 309 3.56 4.12 26.08
C GLU A 309 2.44 4.85 26.82
N ARG A 310 2.29 6.16 26.61
CA ARG A 310 1.18 6.96 27.15
C ARG A 310 -0.18 6.39 26.75
N VAL A 311 -0.34 5.99 25.48
CA VAL A 311 -1.60 5.38 25.01
C VAL A 311 -1.76 3.98 25.57
N VAL A 312 -0.69 3.17 25.65
CA VAL A 312 -0.75 1.84 26.26
C VAL A 312 -1.24 1.93 27.70
N ASP A 313 -0.71 2.85 28.49
CA ASP A 313 -1.12 3.07 29.88
C ASP A 313 -2.55 3.60 29.97
N TYR A 314 -2.93 4.54 29.10
CA TYR A 314 -4.29 5.05 29.01
C TYR A 314 -5.30 3.92 28.73
N VAL A 315 -5.02 3.05 27.75
CA VAL A 315 -5.90 1.94 27.39
C VAL A 315 -5.98 0.89 28.50
N LYS A 316 -4.86 0.56 29.16
CA LYS A 316 -4.85 -0.35 30.32
C LYS A 316 -5.65 0.18 31.52
N ALA A 317 -5.71 1.49 31.69
CA ALA A 317 -6.45 2.13 32.75
C ALA A 317 -7.98 2.24 32.49
N ARG A 318 -8.43 1.93 31.27
CA ARG A 318 -9.86 1.93 30.93
C ARG A 318 -10.64 0.94 31.79
N LYS A 319 -11.79 1.37 32.29
CA LYS A 319 -12.68 0.53 33.11
C LYS A 319 -13.70 -0.23 32.25
N ASP A 320 -14.05 0.33 31.11
CA ASP A 320 -14.95 -0.27 30.13
C ASP A 320 -14.20 -1.25 29.23
N LYS A 321 -14.87 -2.33 28.86
CA LYS A 321 -14.31 -3.32 27.96
C LYS A 321 -14.31 -2.79 26.52
N ILE A 322 -13.18 -2.90 25.84
CA ILE A 322 -13.10 -2.60 24.42
C ILE A 322 -14.07 -3.53 23.68
N HIS A 323 -14.98 -2.96 22.89
CA HIS A 323 -16.10 -3.70 22.29
C HIS A 323 -15.69 -4.58 21.08
N SER A 324 -14.48 -4.39 20.54
CA SER A 324 -13.95 -5.22 19.46
C SER A 324 -12.93 -6.21 20.02
N TRP A 325 -13.26 -7.51 20.03
CA TRP A 325 -12.31 -8.55 20.42
C TRP A 325 -11.07 -8.57 19.52
N PHE A 326 -11.28 -8.45 18.20
CA PHE A 326 -10.17 -8.54 17.22
C PHE A 326 -9.20 -7.36 17.31
N MET A 327 -9.71 -6.15 17.61
CA MET A 327 -8.91 -4.92 17.69
C MET A 327 -8.50 -4.55 19.11
N ASP A 328 -8.85 -5.35 20.12
CA ASP A 328 -8.47 -5.07 21.50
C ASP A 328 -6.94 -5.13 21.64
N MET A 329 -6.34 -3.96 21.88
CA MET A 329 -4.91 -3.79 22.01
C MET A 329 -4.33 -4.64 23.15
N ASN A 330 -5.08 -4.82 24.25
CA ASN A 330 -4.63 -5.63 25.39
C ASN A 330 -4.46 -7.11 24.99
N LEU A 331 -5.29 -7.62 24.07
CA LEU A 331 -5.17 -8.97 23.54
C LEU A 331 -4.04 -9.07 22.50
N LEU A 332 -3.89 -8.03 21.66
CA LEU A 332 -2.85 -7.97 20.64
C LEU A 332 -1.43 -7.84 21.23
N LEU A 333 -1.29 -7.23 22.41
CA LEU A 333 -0.01 -7.18 23.13
C LEU A 333 0.58 -8.57 23.38
N GLY A 334 -0.25 -9.58 23.65
CA GLY A 334 0.21 -10.97 23.82
C GLY A 334 0.72 -11.60 22.53
N TYR A 335 0.29 -11.13 21.36
CA TYR A 335 0.68 -11.67 20.05
C TYR A 335 1.86 -10.90 19.42
N TRP A 336 1.88 -9.57 19.55
CA TRP A 336 2.94 -8.69 19.04
C TRP A 336 3.95 -8.26 20.09
N GLY A 337 3.80 -8.71 21.35
CA GLY A 337 4.74 -8.40 22.45
C GLY A 337 6.11 -9.05 22.27
N GLU A 338 7.03 -8.69 23.17
CA GLU A 338 8.43 -9.15 23.14
C GLU A 338 8.67 -10.50 23.80
N THR A 339 7.75 -10.97 24.66
CA THR A 339 7.85 -12.21 25.42
C THR A 339 7.16 -13.37 24.70
N THR A 340 6.88 -14.47 25.40
CA THR A 340 6.21 -15.65 24.85
C THR A 340 4.90 -15.25 24.15
N ARG A 341 4.86 -15.45 22.83
CA ARG A 341 3.71 -15.10 21.99
C ARG A 341 2.55 -16.04 22.23
N THR A 342 1.37 -15.47 22.41
CA THR A 342 0.11 -16.19 22.45
C THR A 342 -0.63 -16.06 21.13
N TYR A 343 -1.33 -17.12 20.71
CA TYR A 343 -2.15 -17.04 19.53
C TYR A 343 -3.32 -16.06 19.75
N HIS A 344 -3.48 -15.12 18.85
CA HIS A 344 -4.63 -14.22 18.82
C HIS A 344 -5.50 -14.47 17.58
N HIS A 345 -4.93 -14.41 16.39
CA HIS A 345 -5.62 -14.62 15.11
C HIS A 345 -4.67 -15.24 14.09
N THR A 346 -5.25 -15.77 13.02
CA THR A 346 -4.48 -16.27 11.89
C THR A 346 -3.88 -15.08 11.14
N ALA A 347 -2.55 -14.93 11.22
CA ALA A 347 -1.84 -13.88 10.53
C ALA A 347 -1.86 -14.09 9.01
N PRO A 348 -1.99 -13.03 8.21
CA PRO A 348 -1.90 -13.10 6.76
C PRO A 348 -0.42 -13.25 6.32
N THR A 349 0.14 -14.46 6.47
CA THR A 349 1.58 -14.76 6.36
C THR A 349 2.21 -14.16 5.11
N ASN A 350 1.66 -14.44 3.93
CA ASN A 350 2.21 -13.97 2.66
C ASN A 350 2.14 -12.45 2.48
N SER A 351 1.11 -11.80 3.05
CA SER A 351 1.04 -10.33 3.09
C SER A 351 2.10 -9.73 4.01
N LEU A 352 2.42 -10.40 5.13
CA LEU A 352 3.48 -9.99 6.03
C LEU A 352 4.87 -10.17 5.39
N TYR A 353 5.09 -11.24 4.61
CA TYR A 353 6.33 -11.38 3.80
C TYR A 353 6.47 -10.25 2.80
N ALA A 354 5.36 -9.91 2.11
CA ALA A 354 5.35 -8.79 1.16
C ALA A 354 5.67 -7.45 1.84
N LEU A 355 5.10 -7.19 3.02
CA LEU A 355 5.37 -5.97 3.77
C LEU A 355 6.81 -5.94 4.29
N HIS A 356 7.33 -7.07 4.79
CA HIS A 356 8.72 -7.18 5.22
C HIS A 356 9.67 -6.81 4.08
N GLU A 357 9.50 -7.41 2.90
CA GLU A 357 10.32 -7.12 1.73
C GLU A 357 10.21 -5.66 1.25
N ALA A 358 9.01 -5.09 1.29
CA ALA A 358 8.79 -3.69 0.96
C ALA A 358 9.57 -2.74 1.90
N LEU A 359 9.60 -3.07 3.19
CA LEU A 359 10.34 -2.30 4.18
C LEU A 359 11.86 -2.53 4.10
N VAL A 360 12.32 -3.72 3.70
CA VAL A 360 13.73 -3.99 3.39
C VAL A 360 14.18 -3.09 2.23
N ILE A 361 13.41 -3.02 1.14
CA ILE A 361 13.69 -2.14 0.00
C ILE A 361 13.76 -0.66 0.43
N LEU A 362 12.82 -0.22 1.26
CA LEU A 362 12.82 1.13 1.81
C LEU A 362 14.06 1.40 2.68
N LYS A 363 14.48 0.42 3.48
CA LYS A 363 15.70 0.50 4.30
C LYS A 363 16.95 0.57 3.43
N GLU A 364 17.02 -0.21 2.35
CA GLU A 364 18.11 -0.18 1.36
C GLU A 364 18.20 1.18 0.66
N GLU A 365 17.07 1.76 0.27
CA GLU A 365 16.99 3.11 -0.29
C GLU A 365 17.42 4.18 0.72
N GLY A 366 17.02 4.02 1.97
CA GLY A 366 17.12 5.01 3.04
C GLY A 366 15.92 5.95 3.08
N ILE A 367 15.35 6.16 4.28
CA ILE A 367 14.09 6.89 4.46
C ILE A 367 14.18 8.35 3.94
N GLU A 368 15.28 9.04 4.19
CA GLU A 368 15.50 10.40 3.70
C GLU A 368 15.62 10.46 2.18
N ASN A 369 16.21 9.44 1.56
CA ASN A 369 16.29 9.34 0.10
C ASN A 369 14.91 9.11 -0.51
N SER A 370 14.05 8.34 0.15
CA SER A 370 12.65 8.16 -0.26
C SER A 370 11.91 9.49 -0.23
N TRP A 371 12.00 10.27 0.86
CA TRP A 371 11.40 11.60 0.95
C TRP A 371 11.93 12.54 -0.15
N ALA A 372 13.25 12.57 -0.35
CA ALA A 372 13.87 13.38 -1.39
C ALA A 372 13.43 12.97 -2.80
N ARG A 373 13.24 11.67 -3.06
CA ARG A 373 12.74 11.13 -4.33
C ARG A 373 11.31 11.58 -4.60
N HIS A 374 10.42 11.49 -3.60
CA HIS A 374 9.04 11.95 -3.72
C HIS A 374 8.98 13.46 -4.01
N MET A 375 9.69 14.27 -3.24
CA MET A 375 9.75 15.71 -3.45
C MET A 375 10.30 16.07 -4.83
N ARG A 376 11.38 15.41 -5.27
CA ARG A 376 11.99 15.67 -6.58
C ARG A 376 11.02 15.39 -7.73
N ASN A 377 10.32 14.26 -7.68
CA ASN A 377 9.37 13.90 -8.74
C ASN A 377 8.10 14.76 -8.69
N HIS A 378 7.65 15.16 -7.50
CA HIS A 378 6.58 16.13 -7.33
C HIS A 378 6.92 17.47 -8.01
N LEU A 379 8.10 18.02 -7.75
CA LEU A 379 8.50 19.30 -8.32
C LEU A 379 8.63 19.26 -9.85
N ALA A 380 9.08 18.14 -10.40
CA ALA A 380 9.13 17.94 -11.85
C ALA A 380 7.72 17.80 -12.44
N LEU A 381 6.84 17.00 -11.83
CA LEU A 381 5.44 16.88 -12.26
C LEU A 381 4.73 18.25 -12.18
N LYS A 382 4.94 19.00 -11.08
CA LYS A 382 4.37 20.33 -10.88
C LYS A 382 4.79 21.26 -12.00
N ALA A 383 6.08 21.37 -12.30
CA ALA A 383 6.58 22.21 -13.37
C ALA A 383 5.95 21.89 -14.74
N GLY A 384 5.81 20.59 -15.06
CA GLY A 384 5.18 20.16 -16.30
C GLY A 384 3.68 20.47 -16.37
N LEU A 385 2.93 20.22 -15.29
CA LEU A 385 1.49 20.53 -15.22
C LEU A 385 1.21 22.03 -15.28
N GLU A 386 2.01 22.85 -14.62
CA GLU A 386 1.92 24.32 -14.67
C GLU A 386 2.25 24.87 -16.09
N ALA A 387 3.23 24.26 -16.78
CA ALA A 387 3.52 24.60 -18.18
C ALA A 387 2.36 24.28 -19.13
N MET A 388 1.51 23.28 -18.80
CA MET A 388 0.24 23.03 -19.49
C MET A 388 -0.88 24.03 -19.11
N GLY A 389 -0.63 24.97 -18.20
CA GLY A 389 -1.65 25.90 -17.69
C GLY A 389 -2.57 25.29 -16.64
N LEU A 390 -2.27 24.09 -16.12
CA LEU A 390 -3.06 23.44 -15.08
C LEU A 390 -2.74 24.04 -13.70
N LYS A 391 -3.78 24.20 -12.88
CA LYS A 391 -3.66 24.83 -11.56
C LYS A 391 -3.82 23.81 -10.45
N PHE A 392 -2.95 23.87 -9.46
CA PHE A 392 -3.07 23.06 -8.25
C PHE A 392 -4.20 23.57 -7.34
N LEU A 393 -4.88 22.64 -6.67
CA LEU A 393 -5.88 22.95 -5.64
C LEU A 393 -5.20 23.56 -4.40
N VAL A 394 -4.07 22.97 -4.00
CA VAL A 394 -3.36 23.34 -2.76
C VAL A 394 -2.36 24.43 -3.04
N LYS A 395 -2.30 25.42 -2.13
CA LYS A 395 -1.34 26.52 -2.20
C LYS A 395 0.11 26.03 -2.07
N GLU A 396 1.04 26.83 -2.58
CA GLU A 396 2.45 26.56 -2.45
C GLU A 396 2.87 26.45 -0.98
N GLY A 397 3.68 25.43 -0.67
CA GLY A 397 4.17 25.15 0.68
C GLY A 397 3.29 24.19 1.50
N ALA A 398 2.02 23.96 1.12
CA ALA A 398 1.14 23.04 1.81
C ALA A 398 0.82 21.76 1.00
N GLY A 399 1.38 21.61 -0.20
CA GLY A 399 1.12 20.47 -1.08
C GLY A 399 1.89 19.22 -0.67
N LEU A 400 1.21 18.08 -0.79
CA LEU A 400 1.80 16.75 -0.60
C LEU A 400 2.65 16.36 -1.80
N PRO A 401 3.91 15.96 -1.63
CA PRO A 401 4.69 15.40 -2.73
C PRO A 401 4.07 14.14 -3.36
N GLN A 402 3.43 13.32 -2.55
CA GLN A 402 2.84 12.04 -2.96
C GLN A 402 1.48 12.17 -3.63
N MET A 403 0.80 13.32 -3.50
CA MET A 403 -0.55 13.50 -4.04
C MET A 403 -0.74 14.91 -4.60
N ASN A 404 -0.93 14.97 -5.90
CA ASN A 404 -1.05 16.19 -6.66
C ASN A 404 -2.51 16.37 -7.12
N ALA A 405 -3.24 17.25 -6.45
CA ALA A 405 -4.60 17.59 -6.82
C ALA A 405 -4.59 18.82 -7.74
N ILE A 406 -5.13 18.69 -8.96
CA ILE A 406 -5.18 19.73 -9.96
C ILE A 406 -6.62 20.03 -10.36
N HIS A 407 -6.94 21.30 -10.55
CA HIS A 407 -8.24 21.70 -11.06
C HIS A 407 -8.46 21.21 -12.50
N ILE A 408 -9.63 20.68 -12.76
CA ILE A 408 -10.04 20.33 -14.12
C ILE A 408 -10.37 21.61 -14.85
N PRO A 409 -9.77 21.87 -16.03
CA PRO A 409 -10.11 23.04 -16.84
C PRO A 409 -11.60 23.04 -17.22
N GLU A 410 -12.27 24.19 -17.14
CA GLU A 410 -13.71 24.31 -17.41
C GLU A 410 -14.12 23.70 -18.75
N LYS A 411 -13.29 23.89 -19.79
CA LYS A 411 -13.54 23.38 -21.15
C LYS A 411 -13.72 21.86 -21.23
N VAL A 412 -13.03 21.10 -20.35
CA VAL A 412 -13.08 19.63 -20.32
C VAL A 412 -13.79 19.07 -19.07
N GLN A 413 -14.29 19.93 -18.20
CA GLN A 413 -14.89 19.51 -16.92
C GLN A 413 -16.08 18.58 -17.11
N ALA A 414 -16.96 18.83 -18.08
CA ALA A 414 -18.09 17.97 -18.42
C ALA A 414 -17.66 16.59 -18.97
N ARG A 415 -16.41 16.48 -19.45
CA ARG A 415 -15.81 15.28 -20.04
C ARG A 415 -14.72 14.66 -19.16
N GLU A 416 -14.64 15.00 -17.87
CA GLU A 416 -13.56 14.58 -16.99
C GLU A 416 -13.39 13.05 -16.90
N ALA A 417 -14.50 12.34 -16.88
CA ALA A 417 -14.51 10.88 -16.84
C ALA A 417 -13.98 10.26 -18.15
N GLU A 418 -14.19 10.93 -19.29
CA GLU A 418 -13.64 10.53 -20.59
C GLU A 418 -12.13 10.68 -20.59
N VAL A 419 -11.57 11.79 -20.07
CA VAL A 419 -10.12 11.97 -19.93
C VAL A 419 -9.50 10.80 -19.17
N ARG A 420 -10.04 10.46 -18.00
CA ARG A 420 -9.50 9.33 -17.20
C ARG A 420 -9.66 7.97 -17.89
N LYS A 421 -10.79 7.78 -18.60
CA LYS A 421 -11.03 6.55 -19.36
C LYS A 421 -10.06 6.41 -20.53
N THR A 422 -9.76 7.49 -21.25
CA THR A 422 -8.81 7.50 -22.35
C THR A 422 -7.39 7.23 -21.83
N LEU A 423 -6.97 7.91 -20.75
CA LEU A 423 -5.68 7.62 -20.10
C LEU A 423 -5.55 6.13 -19.72
N LEU A 424 -6.60 5.54 -19.13
CA LEU A 424 -6.60 4.14 -18.72
C LEU A 424 -6.54 3.17 -19.90
N ASN A 425 -7.30 3.42 -20.95
CA ASN A 425 -7.49 2.47 -22.05
C ASN A 425 -6.38 2.56 -23.11
N GLU A 426 -5.89 3.76 -23.41
CA GLU A 426 -4.93 3.99 -24.48
C GLU A 426 -3.49 4.08 -23.99
N PHE A 427 -3.30 4.61 -22.75
CA PHE A 427 -1.97 4.79 -22.16
C PHE A 427 -1.68 3.83 -20.99
N ASN A 428 -2.64 2.97 -20.61
CA ASN A 428 -2.53 2.12 -19.42
C ASN A 428 -2.23 2.91 -18.13
N LEU A 429 -2.63 4.17 -18.09
CA LEU A 429 -2.35 5.11 -17.02
C LEU A 429 -3.60 5.38 -16.17
N GLU A 430 -3.55 5.09 -14.88
CA GLU A 430 -4.62 5.38 -13.94
C GLU A 430 -4.33 6.66 -13.15
N ILE A 431 -5.25 7.62 -13.18
CA ILE A 431 -5.31 8.77 -12.28
C ILE A 431 -6.63 8.82 -11.53
N GLY A 432 -6.69 9.52 -10.39
CA GLY A 432 -7.88 9.56 -9.55
C GLY A 432 -8.83 10.71 -9.86
N ALA A 433 -10.13 10.48 -9.64
CA ALA A 433 -11.14 11.54 -9.60
C ALA A 433 -11.11 12.29 -8.25
N GLY A 434 -11.70 13.48 -8.20
CA GLY A 434 -12.04 14.17 -6.96
C GLY A 434 -13.05 13.39 -6.13
N LEU A 435 -13.13 13.67 -4.83
CA LEU A 435 -14.07 13.08 -3.89
C LEU A 435 -14.92 14.15 -3.20
N GLY A 436 -16.12 13.77 -2.75
CA GLY A 436 -17.03 14.66 -2.02
C GLY A 436 -17.29 15.96 -2.79
N PRO A 437 -17.14 17.13 -2.17
CA PRO A 437 -17.36 18.44 -2.81
C PRO A 437 -16.45 18.73 -4.01
N LEU A 438 -15.35 18.00 -4.15
CA LEU A 438 -14.37 18.12 -5.24
C LEU A 438 -14.60 17.13 -6.38
N ALA A 439 -15.63 16.27 -6.29
CA ALA A 439 -16.00 15.37 -7.38
C ALA A 439 -16.32 16.15 -8.66
N GLY A 440 -15.72 15.76 -9.78
CA GLY A 440 -15.85 16.45 -11.07
C GLY A 440 -15.14 17.80 -11.17
N LYS A 441 -14.41 18.24 -10.14
CA LYS A 441 -13.70 19.54 -10.11
C LYS A 441 -12.19 19.40 -10.15
N ILE A 442 -11.66 18.27 -9.71
CA ILE A 442 -10.21 18.00 -9.68
C ILE A 442 -9.89 16.60 -10.19
N TRP A 443 -8.68 16.45 -10.70
CA TRP A 443 -7.99 15.15 -10.80
C TRP A 443 -6.95 15.03 -9.71
N ARG A 444 -6.69 13.78 -9.28
CA ARG A 444 -5.67 13.47 -8.30
C ARG A 444 -4.60 12.57 -8.92
N ILE A 445 -3.37 13.08 -8.97
CA ILE A 445 -2.21 12.37 -9.53
C ILE A 445 -1.30 11.97 -8.39
N GLY A 446 -1.22 10.67 -8.13
CA GLY A 446 -0.40 10.10 -7.06
C GLY A 446 1.01 9.75 -7.53
N LEU A 447 2.00 10.18 -6.76
CA LEU A 447 3.41 9.76 -6.90
C LEU A 447 3.82 9.06 -5.62
N MET A 448 3.45 7.78 -5.46
CA MET A 448 3.62 7.03 -4.23
C MET A 448 4.58 5.86 -4.39
N GLY A 449 5.56 5.75 -3.47
CA GLY A 449 6.45 4.61 -3.41
C GLY A 449 7.11 4.26 -4.75
N TYR A 450 6.94 3.04 -5.22
CA TYR A 450 7.54 2.56 -6.47
C TYR A 450 6.94 3.22 -7.73
N SER A 451 5.71 3.72 -7.67
CA SER A 451 5.15 4.53 -8.77
C SER A 451 5.82 5.92 -8.89
N CYS A 452 6.51 6.39 -7.84
CA CYS A 452 7.16 7.69 -7.80
C CYS A 452 8.54 7.64 -8.47
N LYS A 453 8.59 7.67 -9.80
CA LYS A 453 9.80 7.60 -10.63
C LYS A 453 9.70 8.56 -11.81
N PRO A 454 10.84 9.03 -12.36
CA PRO A 454 10.84 10.01 -13.45
C PRO A 454 10.09 9.55 -14.69
N GLU A 455 10.16 8.26 -15.02
CA GLU A 455 9.50 7.67 -16.19
C GLU A 455 7.98 7.82 -16.09
N ASN A 456 7.41 7.64 -14.92
CA ASN A 456 5.98 7.80 -14.68
C ASN A 456 5.55 9.27 -14.70
N VAL A 457 6.42 10.20 -14.25
CA VAL A 457 6.18 11.64 -14.41
C VAL A 457 6.09 12.01 -15.88
N MET A 458 7.07 11.57 -16.70
CA MET A 458 7.09 11.86 -18.14
C MET A 458 5.88 11.22 -18.85
N LEU A 459 5.56 9.95 -18.55
CA LEU A 459 4.37 9.29 -19.07
C LEU A 459 3.09 10.07 -18.75
N CYS A 460 2.94 10.53 -17.51
CA CYS A 460 1.77 11.30 -17.08
C CYS A 460 1.63 12.61 -17.86
N LEU A 461 2.71 13.37 -18.00
CA LEU A 461 2.71 14.65 -18.72
C LEU A 461 2.40 14.44 -20.22
N SER A 462 3.06 13.47 -20.84
CA SER A 462 2.87 13.16 -22.26
C SER A 462 1.43 12.67 -22.53
N ALA A 463 0.95 11.69 -21.76
CA ALA A 463 -0.38 11.13 -21.95
C ALA A 463 -1.50 12.14 -21.65
N LEU A 464 -1.45 12.82 -20.50
CA LEU A 464 -2.46 13.82 -20.13
C LEU A 464 -2.46 14.98 -21.11
N GLY A 465 -1.27 15.46 -21.50
CA GLY A 465 -1.16 16.54 -22.49
C GLY A 465 -1.74 16.15 -23.86
N SER A 466 -1.48 14.92 -24.35
CA SER A 466 -2.05 14.41 -25.59
C SER A 466 -3.57 14.34 -25.52
N VAL A 467 -4.13 13.75 -24.46
CA VAL A 467 -5.60 13.66 -24.27
C VAL A 467 -6.24 15.04 -24.20
N LEU A 468 -5.61 16.00 -23.53
CA LEU A 468 -6.13 17.37 -23.45
C LEU A 468 -6.04 18.11 -24.79
N ALA A 469 -4.98 17.89 -25.57
CA ALA A 469 -4.84 18.44 -26.91
C ALA A 469 -5.93 17.90 -27.87
N ASP A 470 -6.21 16.58 -27.80
CA ASP A 470 -7.29 15.94 -28.58
C ASP A 470 -8.70 16.45 -28.19
N MET A 471 -8.80 17.10 -27.03
CA MET A 471 -10.01 17.80 -26.58
C MET A 471 -9.97 19.32 -26.84
N ASP A 472 -9.16 19.74 -27.78
CA ASP A 472 -8.96 21.14 -28.19
C ASP A 472 -8.45 22.07 -27.08
N MET A 473 -7.80 21.54 -26.05
CA MET A 473 -7.12 22.39 -25.07
C MET A 473 -5.81 22.93 -25.66
N PRO A 474 -5.45 24.20 -25.39
CA PRO A 474 -4.21 24.79 -25.88
C PRO A 474 -3.02 24.37 -25.02
N VAL A 475 -2.70 23.06 -25.05
CA VAL A 475 -1.58 22.49 -24.30
C VAL A 475 -0.45 22.08 -25.25
N HIS A 476 0.79 22.32 -24.80
CA HIS A 476 1.99 21.97 -25.55
C HIS A 476 2.78 20.91 -24.76
N VAL A 477 2.65 19.63 -25.17
CA VAL A 477 3.27 18.49 -24.49
C VAL A 477 4.79 18.66 -24.37
N GLY A 478 5.47 19.08 -25.44
CA GLY A 478 6.91 19.30 -25.43
C GLY A 478 7.39 20.37 -24.43
N GLU A 479 6.58 21.41 -24.19
CA GLU A 479 6.88 22.44 -23.18
C GLU A 479 6.75 21.87 -21.76
N ALA A 480 5.74 21.05 -21.52
CA ALA A 480 5.54 20.37 -20.24
C ALA A 480 6.70 19.41 -19.90
N GLU A 481 7.12 18.62 -20.87
CA GLU A 481 8.26 17.72 -20.73
C GLU A 481 9.57 18.50 -20.51
N ALA A 482 9.79 19.57 -21.27
CA ALA A 482 10.95 20.44 -21.11
C ALA A 482 10.98 21.10 -19.73
N ALA A 483 9.84 21.56 -19.21
CA ALA A 483 9.73 22.14 -17.87
C ALA A 483 10.07 21.11 -16.77
N ALA A 484 9.58 19.87 -16.89
CA ALA A 484 9.90 18.79 -15.97
C ALA A 484 11.40 18.44 -16.00
N HIS A 485 12.00 18.33 -17.19
CA HIS A 485 13.45 18.10 -17.33
C HIS A 485 14.25 19.25 -16.74
N GLY A 486 13.83 20.50 -16.95
CA GLY A 486 14.43 21.68 -16.35
C GLY A 486 14.42 21.63 -14.81
N ALA A 487 13.30 21.21 -14.22
CA ALA A 487 13.18 21.02 -12.78
C ALA A 487 14.13 19.94 -12.25
N TYR A 488 14.25 18.80 -12.92
CA TYR A 488 15.21 17.75 -12.56
C TYR A 488 16.66 18.28 -12.63
N ALA A 489 17.04 18.98 -13.70
CA ALA A 489 18.38 19.54 -13.87
C ALA A 489 18.73 20.55 -12.76
N ALA A 490 17.81 21.46 -12.43
CA ALA A 490 17.98 22.43 -11.37
C ALA A 490 18.19 21.78 -9.99
N LEU A 491 17.45 20.72 -9.68
CA LEU A 491 17.58 19.97 -8.43
C LEU A 491 18.91 19.21 -8.35
N HIS A 492 19.37 18.62 -9.46
CA HIS A 492 20.69 17.99 -9.52
C HIS A 492 21.82 19.00 -9.29
N ALA A 493 21.74 20.18 -9.89
CA ALA A 493 22.73 21.25 -9.69
C ALA A 493 22.80 21.71 -8.23
N LYS A 494 21.63 21.92 -7.57
CA LYS A 494 21.55 22.28 -6.14
C LYS A 494 22.18 21.20 -5.25
N ALA A 495 21.89 19.94 -5.50
CA ALA A 495 22.45 18.80 -4.75
C ALA A 495 23.98 18.72 -4.90
N ALA A 496 24.51 18.93 -6.10
CA ALA A 496 25.95 18.95 -6.35
C ALA A 496 26.66 20.13 -5.63
N GLN A 497 26.04 21.31 -5.60
CA GLN A 497 26.55 22.46 -4.85
C GLN A 497 26.56 22.22 -3.33
N ALA A 498 25.49 21.60 -2.79
CA ALA A 498 25.41 21.27 -1.37
C ALA A 498 26.48 20.26 -0.94
N LYS A 499 26.76 19.24 -1.78
CA LYS A 499 27.86 18.28 -1.54
C LYS A 499 29.23 18.96 -1.53
N LYS A 500 29.49 19.90 -2.46
CA LYS A 500 30.75 20.67 -2.49
C LYS A 500 30.92 21.54 -1.24
N LYS A 501 29.85 22.19 -0.74
CA LYS A 501 29.90 23.01 0.49
C LYS A 501 30.12 22.19 1.77
N ARG A 502 29.71 20.89 1.79
CA ARG A 502 29.95 19.99 2.94
C ARG A 502 31.35 19.38 2.93
N ALA A 503 32.00 19.33 1.77
CA ALA A 503 33.36 18.80 1.59
C ALA A 503 34.47 19.86 1.70
N ALA A 504 34.12 21.13 1.70
CA ALA A 504 34.98 22.27 1.98
C ALA A 504 34.83 22.75 3.42
#